data_22481bd107c1d15d943403b2ac982a17
#
_entry.id   22481bd107c1d15d943403b2ac982a17
#
_cell.length_a   1.000
_cell.length_b   1.000
_cell.length_c   1.000
_cell.angle_alpha   90.00
_cell.angle_beta   90.00
_cell.angle_gamma   90.00
#
_symmetry.space_group_name_H-M   'P 1'
#
loop_
_entity.id
_entity.type
_entity.pdbx_description
1 polymer ?
#
loop_
_entity_poly.entity_id
_entity_poly.type
_entity_poly.pdbx_seq_one_letter_code
_entity_poly.pdbx_strand_id
1 'polypeptide(L)'
;MTDDHTEDVPEAVRDRIQSDAFCDTLGIDIAVLEPGYAVTELLVTEDLLNFHGTPHGGAVYSVADAAFAAASNSRGEPAVALETNMSYLDAVDVGDTLTATAEETHVGGRTAEYEVVVDADGDRVATFRGRVYRPDA
;
A
#
# COMPACT_ATOMS: atom_id res chain seq x y z
N MET A 1 -7.90 13.00 -24.29
CA MET A 1 -8.06 13.25 -22.86
C MET A 1 -7.23 12.27 -22.06
N THR A 2 -6.61 12.75 -21.10
CA THR A 2 -5.75 11.95 -20.25
C THR A 2 -6.32 12.00 -18.84
N ASP A 3 -6.67 10.88 -18.27
CA ASP A 3 -7.02 10.88 -16.87
C ASP A 3 -5.73 10.91 -16.04
N ASP A 4 -5.86 11.12 -14.76
CA ASP A 4 -4.71 11.29 -13.89
C ASP A 4 -3.85 10.02 -13.77
N HIS A 5 -4.38 8.88 -14.23
CA HIS A 5 -3.69 7.60 -14.12
C HIS A 5 -2.96 7.20 -15.40
N THR A 6 -2.96 8.05 -16.42
CA THR A 6 -2.25 7.76 -17.67
C THR A 6 -0.81 8.25 -17.64
N GLU A 7 -0.45 9.11 -16.70
CA GLU A 7 0.93 9.51 -16.53
C GLU A 7 1.74 8.34 -15.99
N ASP A 8 2.91 8.14 -16.56
CA ASP A 8 3.78 7.07 -16.09
C ASP A 8 4.68 7.55 -14.96
N VAL A 9 4.92 6.65 -14.03
CA VAL A 9 5.99 6.82 -13.05
C VAL A 9 7.31 6.64 -13.81
N PRO A 10 8.31 7.52 -13.61
CA PRO A 10 9.61 7.33 -14.27
C PRO A 10 10.19 5.95 -13.96
N GLU A 11 10.81 5.33 -14.96
CA GLU A 11 11.30 3.96 -14.85
C GLU A 11 12.24 3.76 -13.66
N ALA A 12 13.15 4.68 -13.42
CA ALA A 12 14.08 4.58 -12.29
C ALA A 12 13.36 4.60 -10.94
N VAL A 13 12.28 5.37 -10.83
CA VAL A 13 11.46 5.43 -9.62
C VAL A 13 10.70 4.12 -9.45
N ARG A 14 10.10 3.63 -10.52
CA ARG A 14 9.36 2.36 -10.51
C ARG A 14 10.28 1.21 -10.08
N ASP A 15 11.48 1.13 -10.68
CA ASP A 15 12.43 0.07 -10.37
C ASP A 15 12.83 0.10 -8.91
N ARG A 16 13.05 1.29 -8.36
CA ARG A 16 13.42 1.43 -6.96
C ARG A 16 12.29 1.00 -6.03
N ILE A 17 11.05 1.42 -6.32
CA ILE A 17 9.89 1.06 -5.50
C ILE A 17 9.66 -0.45 -5.56
N GLN A 18 9.84 -1.07 -6.72
CA GLN A 18 9.63 -2.50 -6.89
C GLN A 18 10.76 -3.35 -6.32
N SER A 19 11.88 -2.76 -5.92
CA SER A 19 13.01 -3.48 -5.32
C SER A 19 12.90 -3.55 -3.79
N ASP A 20 11.70 -3.62 -3.26
CA ASP A 20 11.43 -3.61 -1.83
C ASP A 20 11.64 -5.01 -1.23
N ALA A 21 12.69 -5.15 -0.41
CA ALA A 21 13.05 -6.44 0.18
C ALA A 21 11.98 -6.97 1.13
N PHE A 22 11.32 -6.09 1.88
CA PHE A 22 10.27 -6.50 2.81
C PHE A 22 9.07 -7.06 2.07
N CYS A 23 8.66 -6.39 0.99
CA CYS A 23 7.58 -6.88 0.14
C CYS A 23 7.92 -8.25 -0.47
N ASP A 24 9.16 -8.42 -0.92
CA ASP A 24 9.61 -9.70 -1.49
C ASP A 24 9.53 -10.82 -0.43
N THR A 25 9.93 -10.52 0.79
CA THR A 25 9.90 -11.50 1.88
C THR A 25 8.47 -11.96 2.20
N LEU A 26 7.51 -11.04 2.18
CA LEU A 26 6.11 -11.37 2.48
C LEU A 26 5.33 -11.87 1.28
N GLY A 27 5.85 -11.66 0.07
CA GLY A 27 5.12 -12.00 -1.15
C GLY A 27 4.15 -10.92 -1.59
N ILE A 28 4.41 -9.66 -1.24
CA ILE A 28 3.59 -8.53 -1.66
C ILE A 28 4.05 -8.07 -3.04
N ASP A 29 3.12 -8.02 -3.98
CA ASP A 29 3.36 -7.50 -5.33
C ASP A 29 2.77 -6.12 -5.50
N ILE A 30 3.46 -5.26 -6.23
CA ILE A 30 2.94 -3.96 -6.62
C ILE A 30 2.31 -4.14 -7.99
N ALA A 31 0.98 -4.20 -8.03
CA ALA A 31 0.24 -4.50 -9.26
C ALA A 31 0.03 -3.27 -10.13
N VAL A 32 -0.17 -2.11 -9.51
CA VAL A 32 -0.37 -0.84 -10.24
C VAL A 32 0.43 0.23 -9.53
N LEU A 33 1.10 1.09 -10.30
CA LEU A 33 1.85 2.21 -9.77
C LEU A 33 1.71 3.39 -10.71
N GLU A 34 1.07 4.45 -10.22
CA GLU A 34 0.79 5.68 -10.95
C GLU A 34 1.02 6.85 -10.02
N PRO A 35 1.17 8.08 -10.52
CA PRO A 35 1.41 9.22 -9.62
C PRO A 35 0.31 9.36 -8.57
N GLY A 36 0.69 9.25 -7.29
CA GLY A 36 -0.24 9.37 -6.16
C GLY A 36 -1.19 8.19 -5.99
N TYR A 37 -0.92 7.06 -6.65
CA TYR A 37 -1.84 5.93 -6.68
C TYR A 37 -1.07 4.62 -6.79
N ALA A 38 -1.44 3.63 -6.00
CA ALA A 38 -0.82 2.31 -6.09
C ALA A 38 -1.80 1.22 -5.65
N VAL A 39 -1.62 0.06 -6.24
CA VAL A 39 -2.35 -1.14 -5.83
C VAL A 39 -1.32 -2.21 -5.52
N THR A 40 -1.44 -2.82 -4.33
CA THR A 40 -0.61 -3.95 -3.93
C THR A 40 -1.48 -5.16 -3.68
N GLU A 41 -0.89 -6.35 -3.82
CA GLU A 41 -1.60 -7.62 -3.64
C GLU A 41 -0.78 -8.57 -2.80
N LEU A 42 -1.47 -9.38 -2.00
CA LEU A 42 -0.85 -10.38 -1.14
C LEU A 42 -1.75 -11.60 -1.05
N LEU A 43 -1.22 -12.75 -1.49
CA LEU A 43 -1.91 -14.02 -1.23
C LEU A 43 -1.65 -14.44 0.21
N VAL A 44 -2.70 -14.67 0.97
CA VAL A 44 -2.58 -15.08 2.37
C VAL A 44 -2.26 -16.57 2.43
N THR A 45 -1.09 -16.88 2.96
CA THR A 45 -0.61 -18.27 3.11
C THR A 45 -0.49 -18.63 4.59
N GLU A 46 -0.20 -19.89 4.86
CA GLU A 46 0.00 -20.37 6.23
C GLU A 46 1.21 -19.73 6.91
N ASP A 47 2.16 -19.21 6.12
CA ASP A 47 3.33 -18.49 6.66
C ASP A 47 2.96 -17.17 7.32
N LEU A 48 1.76 -16.67 7.07
CA LEU A 48 1.29 -15.37 7.57
C LEU A 48 0.34 -15.49 8.73
N LEU A 49 0.27 -16.66 9.37
CA LEU A 49 -0.60 -16.89 10.51
C LEU A 49 0.03 -16.41 11.80
N ASN A 50 -0.83 -15.97 12.73
CA ASN A 50 -0.41 -15.64 14.09
C ASN A 50 -0.46 -16.88 14.97
N PHE A 51 -0.20 -16.72 16.28
CA PHE A 51 -0.17 -17.85 17.21
C PHE A 51 -1.55 -18.47 17.46
N HIS A 52 -2.64 -17.80 17.05
CA HIS A 52 -3.99 -18.37 17.11
C HIS A 52 -4.32 -19.22 15.88
N GLY A 53 -3.42 -19.24 14.87
CA GLY A 53 -3.67 -19.95 13.63
C GLY A 53 -4.57 -19.19 12.66
N THR A 54 -4.70 -17.88 12.83
CA THR A 54 -5.45 -17.02 11.91
C THR A 54 -4.51 -16.03 11.24
N PRO A 55 -4.87 -15.50 10.05
CA PRO A 55 -4.01 -14.54 9.36
C PRO A 55 -3.65 -13.36 10.27
N HIS A 56 -2.37 -13.04 10.31
CA HIS A 56 -1.85 -12.00 11.18
C HIS A 56 -2.34 -10.63 10.72
N GLY A 57 -2.81 -9.81 11.67
CA GLY A 57 -3.16 -8.42 11.37
C GLY A 57 -2.00 -7.64 10.76
N GLY A 58 -0.76 -8.02 11.12
CA GLY A 58 0.44 -7.43 10.54
C GLY A 58 0.57 -7.65 9.04
N ALA A 59 0.02 -8.76 8.50
CA ALA A 59 0.03 -9.00 7.07
C ALA A 59 -0.93 -8.06 6.35
N VAL A 60 -2.12 -7.86 6.91
CA VAL A 60 -3.11 -6.91 6.37
C VAL A 60 -2.54 -5.50 6.43
N TYR A 61 -1.90 -5.15 7.53
CA TYR A 61 -1.25 -3.85 7.70
C TYR A 61 -0.14 -3.66 6.66
N SER A 62 0.69 -4.67 6.45
CA SER A 62 1.85 -4.58 5.56
C SER A 62 1.45 -4.37 4.10
N VAL A 63 0.39 -5.05 3.62
CA VAL A 63 -0.05 -4.86 2.23
C VAL A 63 -0.61 -3.45 2.04
N ALA A 64 -1.27 -2.89 3.05
CA ALA A 64 -1.76 -1.51 3.01
C ALA A 64 -0.60 -0.52 3.07
N ASP A 65 0.35 -0.75 3.96
CA ASP A 65 1.51 0.13 4.11
C ASP A 65 2.37 0.12 2.85
N ALA A 66 2.50 -1.01 2.18
CA ALA A 66 3.22 -1.11 0.92
C ALA A 66 2.56 -0.25 -0.17
N ALA A 67 1.23 -0.27 -0.25
CA ALA A 67 0.50 0.57 -1.20
C ALA A 67 0.67 2.06 -0.87
N PHE A 68 0.60 2.40 0.40
CA PHE A 68 0.81 3.77 0.89
C PHE A 68 2.22 4.25 0.55
N ALA A 69 3.25 3.44 0.82
CA ALA A 69 4.64 3.78 0.53
C ALA A 69 4.85 3.97 -0.98
N ALA A 70 4.32 3.07 -1.79
CA ALA A 70 4.46 3.15 -3.24
C ALA A 70 3.78 4.41 -3.80
N ALA A 71 2.54 4.68 -3.39
CA ALA A 71 1.80 5.85 -3.85
C ALA A 71 2.49 7.15 -3.44
N SER A 72 2.97 7.23 -2.19
CA SER A 72 3.55 8.45 -1.67
C SER A 72 4.94 8.76 -2.25
N ASN A 73 5.63 7.76 -2.78
CA ASN A 73 6.95 7.94 -3.40
C ASN A 73 6.91 7.88 -4.94
N SER A 74 5.72 7.79 -5.51
CA SER A 74 5.56 7.50 -6.94
C SER A 74 6.08 8.61 -7.86
N ARG A 75 6.17 9.84 -7.39
CA ARG A 75 6.68 10.95 -8.20
C ARG A 75 8.19 11.14 -8.09
N GLY A 76 8.87 10.24 -7.36
CA GLY A 76 10.32 10.30 -7.19
C GLY A 76 10.79 11.18 -6.06
N GLU A 77 9.91 11.97 -5.47
CA GLU A 77 10.23 12.80 -4.32
C GLU A 77 10.14 11.95 -3.05
N PRO A 78 11.22 11.86 -2.28
CA PRO A 78 11.22 11.01 -1.09
C PRO A 78 10.13 11.41 -0.11
N ALA A 79 9.40 10.42 0.40
CA ALA A 79 8.38 10.61 1.40
C ALA A 79 8.55 9.56 2.49
N VAL A 80 8.46 9.98 3.74
CA VAL A 80 8.56 9.08 4.90
C VAL A 80 7.30 9.21 5.73
N ALA A 81 6.86 8.11 6.31
CA ALA A 81 5.64 8.08 7.10
C ALA A 81 5.78 8.89 8.37
N LEU A 82 4.79 9.72 8.67
CA LEU A 82 4.67 10.44 9.94
C LEU A 82 3.76 9.70 10.89
N GLU A 83 2.63 9.24 10.39
CA GLU A 83 1.68 8.46 11.18
C GLU A 83 0.82 7.63 10.25
N THR A 84 0.35 6.52 10.77
CA THR A 84 -0.57 5.65 10.06
C THR A 84 -1.58 5.10 11.06
N ASN A 85 -2.77 4.75 10.59
CA ASN A 85 -3.73 4.02 11.40
C ASN A 85 -4.52 3.07 10.51
N MET A 86 -5.01 2.01 11.10
CA MET A 86 -5.79 1.01 10.39
C MET A 86 -6.98 0.57 11.25
N SER A 87 -8.12 0.41 10.58
CA SER A 87 -9.29 -0.25 11.16
C SER A 87 -9.45 -1.60 10.48
N TYR A 88 -9.50 -2.66 11.28
CA TYR A 88 -9.78 -4.00 10.81
C TYR A 88 -11.28 -4.22 10.88
N LEU A 89 -11.90 -4.46 9.75
CA LEU A 89 -13.36 -4.46 9.62
C LEU A 89 -13.94 -5.86 9.54
N ASP A 90 -13.19 -6.82 9.01
CA ASP A 90 -13.68 -8.16 8.80
C ASP A 90 -12.52 -9.16 8.81
N ALA A 91 -12.85 -10.43 8.96
CA ALA A 91 -11.86 -11.51 9.02
C ALA A 91 -11.30 -11.83 7.64
N VAL A 92 -10.06 -12.31 7.65
CA VAL A 92 -9.34 -12.76 6.46
C VAL A 92 -9.00 -14.22 6.66
N ASP A 93 -9.06 -15.00 5.59
CA ASP A 93 -8.76 -16.43 5.62
C ASP A 93 -7.54 -16.77 4.76
N VAL A 94 -6.88 -17.88 5.11
CA VAL A 94 -5.85 -18.45 4.24
C VAL A 94 -6.45 -18.77 2.88
N GLY A 95 -5.75 -18.38 1.83
CA GLY A 95 -6.23 -18.53 0.45
C GLY A 95 -6.85 -17.27 -0.12
N ASP A 96 -7.21 -16.31 0.73
CA ASP A 96 -7.70 -15.02 0.24
C ASP A 96 -6.56 -14.24 -0.43
N THR A 97 -6.90 -13.47 -1.46
CA THR A 97 -6.01 -12.48 -2.02
C THR A 97 -6.41 -11.12 -1.50
N LEU A 98 -5.49 -10.48 -0.78
CA LEU A 98 -5.68 -9.12 -0.31
C LEU A 98 -5.26 -8.15 -1.39
N THR A 99 -6.09 -7.14 -1.65
CA THR A 99 -5.80 -6.07 -2.59
C THR A 99 -5.91 -4.75 -1.86
N ALA A 100 -4.80 -4.02 -1.78
CA ALA A 100 -4.76 -2.71 -1.14
C ALA A 100 -4.65 -1.63 -2.21
N THR A 101 -5.56 -0.68 -2.18
CA THR A 101 -5.58 0.44 -3.13
C THR A 101 -5.35 1.73 -2.36
N ALA A 102 -4.24 2.41 -2.68
CA ALA A 102 -3.86 3.67 -2.05
C ALA A 102 -4.13 4.84 -2.99
N GLU A 103 -4.77 5.87 -2.46
CA GLU A 103 -5.05 7.10 -3.21
C GLU A 103 -4.64 8.30 -2.39
N GLU A 104 -4.00 9.26 -3.05
CA GLU A 104 -3.65 10.54 -2.47
C GLU A 104 -4.90 11.36 -2.25
N THR A 105 -5.15 11.81 -1.02
CA THR A 105 -6.35 12.54 -0.68
C THR A 105 -6.08 14.02 -0.40
N HIS A 106 -4.84 14.36 -0.02
CA HIS A 106 -4.47 15.74 0.23
C HIS A 106 -2.97 15.92 0.09
N VAL A 107 -2.57 16.99 -0.56
CA VAL A 107 -1.16 17.39 -0.66
C VAL A 107 -1.03 18.80 -0.11
N GLY A 108 -0.31 18.92 1.01
CA GLY A 108 0.05 20.21 1.58
C GLY A 108 1.43 20.63 1.09
N GLY A 109 2.12 21.47 1.86
CA GLY A 109 3.48 21.89 1.54
C GLY A 109 4.46 20.73 1.60
N ARG A 110 4.77 20.27 2.81
CA ARG A 110 5.70 19.17 3.00
C ARG A 110 5.04 17.89 3.48
N THR A 111 3.73 17.90 3.66
CA THR A 111 2.97 16.71 4.08
C THR A 111 1.95 16.35 3.04
N ALA A 112 1.59 15.07 3.00
CA ALA A 112 0.52 14.58 2.15
C ALA A 112 -0.20 13.46 2.87
N GLU A 113 -1.48 13.27 2.54
CA GLU A 113 -2.32 12.24 3.15
C GLU A 113 -2.82 11.28 2.09
N TYR A 114 -2.95 10.03 2.50
CA TYR A 114 -3.37 8.93 1.65
C TYR A 114 -4.39 8.08 2.38
N GLU A 115 -5.37 7.60 1.63
CA GLU A 115 -6.30 6.60 2.12
C GLU A 115 -6.06 5.31 1.38
N VAL A 116 -6.14 4.21 2.12
CA VAL A 116 -5.96 2.88 1.55
C VAL A 116 -7.15 2.02 1.97
N VAL A 117 -7.72 1.32 1.01
CA VAL A 117 -8.74 0.32 1.28
C VAL A 117 -8.15 -1.04 1.00
N VAL A 118 -8.44 -2.01 1.86
CA VAL A 118 -8.00 -3.40 1.66
C VAL A 118 -9.22 -4.26 1.48
N ASP A 119 -9.25 -5.00 0.38
CA ASP A 119 -10.31 -5.95 0.07
C ASP A 119 -9.72 -7.36 0.03
N ALA A 120 -10.52 -8.34 0.47
CA ALA A 120 -10.19 -9.75 0.33
C ALA A 120 -11.21 -10.36 -0.61
N ASP A 121 -10.76 -10.75 -1.82
CA ASP A 121 -11.62 -11.33 -2.86
C ASP A 121 -12.88 -10.48 -3.11
N GLY A 122 -12.71 -9.16 -3.07
CA GLY A 122 -13.77 -8.20 -3.37
C GLY A 122 -14.53 -7.66 -2.16
N ASP A 123 -14.35 -8.25 -0.97
CA ASP A 123 -15.01 -7.78 0.25
C ASP A 123 -14.08 -6.91 1.07
N ARG A 124 -14.56 -5.74 1.52
CA ARG A 124 -13.77 -4.82 2.32
C ARG A 124 -13.42 -5.45 3.67
N VAL A 125 -12.12 -5.53 3.98
CA VAL A 125 -11.64 -6.10 5.25
C VAL A 125 -10.91 -5.10 6.13
N ALA A 126 -10.41 -4.01 5.56
CA ALA A 126 -9.71 -3.00 6.35
C ALA A 126 -9.69 -1.66 5.63
N THR A 127 -9.56 -0.61 6.43
CA THR A 127 -9.26 0.73 5.93
C THR A 127 -8.03 1.27 6.65
N PHE A 128 -7.25 2.06 5.95
CA PHE A 128 -5.97 2.56 6.44
C PHE A 128 -5.85 4.01 6.03
N ARG A 129 -5.21 4.82 6.86
CA ARG A 129 -4.91 6.20 6.53
C ARG A 129 -3.49 6.49 6.94
N GLY A 130 -2.76 7.23 6.10
CA GLY A 130 -1.39 7.59 6.39
C GLY A 130 -1.06 9.01 5.98
N ARG A 131 -0.13 9.62 6.70
CA ARG A 131 0.47 10.90 6.37
C ARG A 131 1.95 10.72 6.18
N VAL A 132 2.49 11.43 5.19
CA VAL A 132 3.93 11.43 4.92
C VAL A 132 4.50 12.84 5.09
N TYR A 133 5.79 12.88 5.36
CA TYR A 133 6.61 14.08 5.30
C TYR A 133 7.52 13.97 4.09
N ARG A 134 7.60 15.05 3.32
CA ARG A 134 8.43 15.13 2.13
C ARG A 134 9.52 16.16 2.39
N PRO A 135 10.72 15.73 2.83
CA PRO A 135 11.76 16.66 3.26
C PRO A 135 12.27 17.59 2.16
N ASP A 136 12.14 17.15 0.90
CA ASP A 136 12.64 17.91 -0.25
C ASP A 136 11.56 18.71 -0.97
N ALA A 137 10.35 18.72 -0.43
CA ALA A 137 9.25 19.46 -1.03
C ALA A 137 9.32 20.94 -0.75
#